data_349bc9b7f13de87792d81cde0fa78fcc
#
_entry.id   349bc9b7f13de87792d81cde0fa78fcc
#
_cell.length_a   1.000
_cell.length_b   1.000
_cell.length_c   1.000
_cell.angle_alpha   90.00
_cell.angle_beta   90.00
_cell.angle_gamma   90.00
#
_symmetry.space_group_name_H-M   'P 1'
#
loop_
_entity.id
_entity.type
_entity.pdbx_description
1 polymer ?
#
loop_
_entity_poly.entity_id
_entity_poly.type
_entity_poly.pdbx_seq_one_letter_code
_entity_poly.pdbx_strand_id
1 'polypeptide(L)'
;MKLVDLSLTEFAQVLGSDAPAPGGGSAAALSAANGISLTKMVCELTLGKKKYAEFEAEIAQVHAESARLQESLLAAIDKDTEAFNLVSAVFDMPKETEEDKDARREAMQQALKEATKSPYGMMEDILAALQTTQKAVGKSNTNAASDLGVAALNLKAGLQGAWLNVLINLSGVKDEAFVADYRSKGEDLLQKGCALADEIYQEILKVV
;
A
#
# COMPACT_ATOMS: atom_id res chain seq x y z
N MET A 1 -16.42 1.87 -13.60
CA MET A 1 -16.12 3.00 -12.69
C MET A 1 -14.98 2.55 -11.80
N LYS A 2 -13.97 3.37 -11.63
CA LYS A 2 -12.85 3.02 -10.74
C LYS A 2 -13.25 3.20 -9.28
N LEU A 3 -12.65 2.41 -8.39
CA LEU A 3 -12.90 2.53 -6.95
C LEU A 3 -12.46 3.89 -6.39
N VAL A 4 -11.38 4.46 -6.94
CA VAL A 4 -10.88 5.78 -6.56
C VAL A 4 -11.82 6.94 -6.92
N ASP A 5 -12.78 6.72 -7.81
CA ASP A 5 -13.78 7.72 -8.22
C ASP A 5 -15.02 7.71 -7.33
N LEU A 6 -15.15 6.74 -6.41
CA LEU A 6 -16.22 6.64 -5.45
C LEU A 6 -16.05 7.69 -4.34
N SER A 7 -17.16 8.21 -3.81
CA SER A 7 -17.11 8.92 -2.54
C SER A 7 -16.65 7.97 -1.42
N LEU A 8 -16.11 8.52 -0.33
CA LEU A 8 -15.70 7.72 0.84
C LEU A 8 -16.86 6.87 1.38
N THR A 9 -18.09 7.42 1.35
CA THR A 9 -19.28 6.71 1.79
C THR A 9 -19.59 5.52 0.88
N GLU A 10 -19.57 5.72 -0.43
CA GLU A 10 -19.83 4.66 -1.40
C GLU A 10 -18.75 3.56 -1.34
N PHE A 11 -17.47 3.96 -1.24
CA PHE A 11 -16.38 2.99 -1.09
C PHE A 11 -16.59 2.13 0.18
N ALA A 12 -16.88 2.75 1.32
CA ALA A 12 -17.11 2.02 2.57
C ALA A 12 -18.34 1.10 2.50
N GLN A 13 -19.42 1.54 1.83
CA GLN A 13 -20.62 0.71 1.64
C GLN A 13 -20.34 -0.50 0.75
N VAL A 14 -19.63 -0.33 -0.36
CA VAL A 14 -19.27 -1.46 -1.25
C VAL A 14 -18.29 -2.40 -0.55
N LEU A 15 -17.28 -1.88 0.13
CA LEU A 15 -16.32 -2.69 0.91
C LEU A 15 -17.01 -3.53 1.99
N GLY A 16 -18.07 -3.01 2.60
CA GLY A 16 -18.84 -3.70 3.65
C GLY A 16 -19.98 -4.59 3.13
N SER A 17 -20.10 -4.78 1.82
CA SER A 17 -21.15 -5.60 1.20
C SER A 17 -20.67 -7.03 0.94
N ASP A 18 -21.48 -7.83 0.27
CA ASP A 18 -21.16 -9.17 -0.25
C ASP A 18 -20.49 -9.15 -1.64
N ALA A 19 -20.17 -7.97 -2.15
CA ALA A 19 -19.44 -7.83 -3.40
C ALA A 19 -18.04 -8.48 -3.29
N PRO A 20 -17.59 -9.21 -4.34
CA PRO A 20 -16.30 -9.91 -4.30
C PRO A 20 -15.07 -8.95 -4.27
N ALA A 21 -15.27 -7.70 -4.63
CA ALA A 21 -14.30 -6.59 -4.58
C ALA A 21 -15.04 -5.25 -4.38
N PRO A 22 -14.42 -4.21 -3.76
CA PRO A 22 -13.06 -4.22 -3.18
C PRO A 22 -12.92 -5.10 -1.95
N GLY A 23 -11.66 -5.48 -1.64
CA GLY A 23 -11.32 -6.28 -0.47
C GLY A 23 -10.24 -5.63 0.40
N GLY A 24 -9.57 -6.50 1.18
CA GLY A 24 -8.54 -6.08 2.12
C GLY A 24 -7.34 -5.38 1.48
N GLY A 25 -6.97 -5.75 0.24
CA GLY A 25 -5.86 -5.11 -0.48
C GLY A 25 -6.19 -3.68 -0.88
N SER A 26 -7.39 -3.44 -1.46
CA SER A 26 -7.85 -2.08 -1.76
C SER A 26 -7.97 -1.21 -0.50
N ALA A 27 -8.43 -1.79 0.63
CA ALA A 27 -8.48 -1.09 1.92
C ALA A 27 -7.08 -0.75 2.46
N ALA A 28 -6.10 -1.66 2.30
CA ALA A 28 -4.70 -1.42 2.66
C ALA A 28 -4.08 -0.30 1.81
N ALA A 29 -4.35 -0.29 0.49
CA ALA A 29 -3.91 0.77 -0.41
C ALA A 29 -4.49 2.15 -0.02
N LEU A 30 -5.78 2.21 0.30
CA LEU A 30 -6.43 3.45 0.76
C LEU A 30 -5.81 3.95 2.08
N SER A 31 -5.55 3.04 3.03
CA SER A 31 -4.87 3.41 4.27
C SER A 31 -3.49 4.02 3.99
N ALA A 32 -2.69 3.38 3.14
CA ALA A 32 -1.37 3.87 2.79
C ALA A 32 -1.41 5.21 2.03
N ALA A 33 -2.37 5.38 1.10
CA ALA A 33 -2.57 6.63 0.39
C ALA A 33 -2.93 7.78 1.34
N ASN A 34 -3.76 7.53 2.35
CA ASN A 34 -4.07 8.51 3.40
C ASN A 34 -2.80 8.89 4.19
N GLY A 35 -1.96 7.89 4.54
CA GLY A 35 -0.73 8.13 5.26
C GLY A 35 0.23 9.06 4.52
N ILE A 36 0.54 8.77 3.25
CA ILE A 36 1.45 9.63 2.47
C ILE A 36 0.83 10.98 2.13
N SER A 37 -0.51 11.07 2.01
CA SER A 37 -1.22 12.35 1.83
C SER A 37 -1.04 13.28 3.02
N LEU A 38 -1.04 12.75 4.26
CA LEU A 38 -0.73 13.53 5.45
C LEU A 38 0.71 14.04 5.44
N THR A 39 1.67 13.22 5.04
CA THR A 39 3.07 13.66 4.87
C THR A 39 3.18 14.81 3.88
N LYS A 40 2.51 14.68 2.72
CA LYS A 40 2.44 15.74 1.70
C LYS A 40 1.82 17.02 2.27
N MET A 41 0.71 16.92 2.98
CA MET A 41 0.04 18.06 3.63
C MET A 41 0.98 18.78 4.60
N VAL A 42 1.72 18.04 5.43
CA VAL A 42 2.69 18.65 6.37
C VAL A 42 3.78 19.41 5.62
N CYS A 43 4.24 18.91 4.47
CA CYS A 43 5.19 19.63 3.61
C CYS A 43 4.57 20.92 3.07
N GLU A 44 3.33 20.90 2.55
CA GLU A 44 2.60 22.10 2.09
C GLU A 44 2.48 23.14 3.20
N LEU A 45 2.22 22.70 4.43
CA LEU A 45 2.12 23.58 5.61
C LEU A 45 3.48 24.10 6.10
N THR A 46 4.59 23.62 5.56
CA THR A 46 5.98 23.97 5.93
C THR A 46 6.63 24.88 4.92
N LEU A 47 6.48 24.58 3.62
CA LEU A 47 7.12 25.30 2.51
C LEU A 47 6.79 26.81 2.52
N GLY A 48 7.78 27.61 2.20
CA GLY A 48 7.69 29.08 2.16
C GLY A 48 7.62 29.78 3.52
N LYS A 49 7.66 29.04 4.65
CA LYS A 49 7.66 29.63 5.98
C LYS A 49 9.08 29.96 6.45
N LYS A 50 9.34 31.22 6.80
CA LYS A 50 10.65 31.70 7.28
C LYS A 50 11.25 30.86 8.41
N LYS A 51 10.40 30.33 9.30
CA LYS A 51 10.81 29.50 10.44
C LYS A 51 11.52 28.21 10.01
N TYR A 52 11.19 27.68 8.81
CA TYR A 52 11.69 26.41 8.30
C TYR A 52 12.57 26.55 7.04
N ALA A 53 13.04 27.77 6.76
CA ALA A 53 13.81 28.10 5.56
C ALA A 53 15.09 27.27 5.40
N GLU A 54 15.70 26.85 6.52
CA GLU A 54 16.91 25.99 6.49
C GLU A 54 16.61 24.57 5.93
N PHE A 55 15.35 24.11 6.04
CA PHE A 55 14.90 22.80 5.56
C PHE A 55 14.15 22.87 4.23
N GLU A 56 14.00 24.06 3.63
CA GLU A 56 13.17 24.30 2.45
C GLU A 56 13.45 23.31 1.31
N ALA A 57 14.73 23.12 0.96
CA ALA A 57 15.11 22.24 -0.14
C ALA A 57 14.81 20.77 0.15
N GLU A 58 14.98 20.32 1.38
CA GLU A 58 14.71 18.94 1.79
C GLU A 58 13.20 18.68 1.84
N ILE A 59 12.44 19.61 2.41
CA ILE A 59 10.97 19.50 2.47
C ILE A 59 10.34 19.55 1.07
N ALA A 60 10.91 20.32 0.13
CA ALA A 60 10.46 20.31 -1.26
C ALA A 60 10.69 18.95 -1.94
N GLN A 61 11.80 18.26 -1.65
CA GLN A 61 12.04 16.91 -2.13
C GLN A 61 11.06 15.89 -1.52
N VAL A 62 10.83 15.97 -0.20
CA VAL A 62 9.83 15.15 0.50
C VAL A 62 8.45 15.36 -0.10
N HIS A 63 8.06 16.61 -0.38
CA HIS A 63 6.78 16.96 -0.99
C HIS A 63 6.62 16.31 -2.38
N ALA A 64 7.63 16.46 -3.25
CA ALA A 64 7.59 15.90 -4.60
C ALA A 64 7.48 14.37 -4.58
N GLU A 65 8.26 13.70 -3.72
CA GLU A 65 8.20 12.24 -3.60
C GLU A 65 6.88 11.77 -2.97
N SER A 66 6.35 12.52 -1.99
CA SER A 66 5.03 12.25 -1.42
C SER A 66 3.92 12.33 -2.46
N ALA A 67 3.98 13.29 -3.39
CA ALA A 67 3.01 13.42 -4.48
C ALA A 67 3.07 12.19 -5.41
N ARG A 68 4.26 11.76 -5.81
CA ARG A 68 4.46 10.57 -6.65
C ARG A 68 3.92 9.30 -5.98
N LEU A 69 4.25 9.10 -4.70
CA LEU A 69 3.80 7.94 -3.94
C LEU A 69 2.30 7.96 -3.67
N GLN A 70 1.70 9.14 -3.46
CA GLN A 70 0.26 9.31 -3.35
C GLN A 70 -0.46 8.81 -4.61
N GLU A 71 0.00 9.22 -5.80
CA GLU A 71 -0.56 8.76 -7.07
C GLU A 71 -0.43 7.24 -7.23
N SER A 72 0.74 6.66 -6.90
CA SER A 72 0.96 5.22 -6.98
C SER A 72 0.04 4.43 -6.05
N LEU A 73 -0.10 4.87 -4.80
CA LEU A 73 -0.92 4.19 -3.79
C LEU A 73 -2.43 4.36 -4.05
N LEU A 74 -2.86 5.50 -4.60
CA LEU A 74 -4.23 5.65 -5.09
C LEU A 74 -4.52 4.70 -6.25
N ALA A 75 -3.60 4.58 -7.22
CA ALA A 75 -3.74 3.62 -8.31
C ALA A 75 -3.74 2.16 -7.82
N ALA A 76 -3.06 1.86 -6.72
CA ALA A 76 -3.01 0.52 -6.13
C ALA A 76 -4.38 0.03 -5.64
N ILE A 77 -5.31 0.93 -5.29
CA ILE A 77 -6.69 0.59 -4.88
C ILE A 77 -7.41 -0.18 -5.98
N ASP A 78 -7.33 0.29 -7.23
CA ASP A 78 -7.96 -0.36 -8.38
C ASP A 78 -7.14 -1.57 -8.87
N LYS A 79 -5.80 -1.48 -8.85
CA LYS A 79 -4.90 -2.58 -9.26
C LYS A 79 -5.10 -3.85 -8.44
N ASP A 80 -5.41 -3.73 -7.15
CA ASP A 80 -5.72 -4.87 -6.29
C ASP A 80 -6.98 -5.61 -6.80
N THR A 81 -8.02 -4.87 -7.13
CA THR A 81 -9.25 -5.44 -7.71
C THR A 81 -9.00 -6.04 -9.11
N GLU A 82 -8.19 -5.39 -9.94
CA GLU A 82 -7.81 -5.91 -11.26
C GLU A 82 -7.07 -7.25 -11.13
N ALA A 83 -6.14 -7.34 -10.17
CA ALA A 83 -5.41 -8.57 -9.88
C ALA A 83 -6.33 -9.69 -9.37
N PHE A 84 -7.28 -9.37 -8.51
CA PHE A 84 -8.32 -10.30 -8.06
C PHE A 84 -9.18 -10.80 -9.23
N ASN A 85 -9.56 -9.93 -10.16
CA ASN A 85 -10.37 -10.29 -11.32
C ASN A 85 -9.66 -11.30 -12.23
N LEU A 86 -8.31 -11.29 -12.31
CA LEU A 86 -7.56 -12.32 -13.04
C LEU A 86 -7.76 -13.70 -12.42
N VAL A 87 -7.75 -13.81 -11.10
CA VAL A 87 -8.02 -15.07 -10.38
C VAL A 87 -9.48 -15.50 -10.55
N SER A 88 -10.40 -14.55 -10.42
CA SER A 88 -11.84 -14.80 -10.57
C SER A 88 -12.19 -15.34 -11.96
N ALA A 89 -11.62 -14.77 -13.02
CA ALA A 89 -11.86 -15.21 -14.39
C ALA A 89 -11.49 -16.67 -14.65
N VAL A 90 -10.54 -17.24 -13.90
CA VAL A 90 -10.18 -18.66 -14.03
C VAL A 90 -11.31 -19.59 -13.58
N PHE A 91 -12.18 -19.14 -12.68
CA PHE A 91 -13.32 -19.97 -12.24
C PHE A 91 -14.37 -20.17 -13.34
N ASP A 92 -14.44 -19.26 -14.31
CA ASP A 92 -15.36 -19.32 -15.45
C ASP A 92 -14.80 -20.14 -16.65
N MET A 93 -13.53 -20.57 -16.55
CA MET A 93 -12.92 -21.40 -17.62
C MET A 93 -13.55 -22.80 -17.69
N PRO A 94 -13.62 -23.43 -18.89
CA PRO A 94 -14.07 -24.79 -19.08
C PRO A 94 -13.36 -25.80 -18.18
N LYS A 95 -14.05 -26.89 -17.81
CA LYS A 95 -13.56 -27.92 -16.88
C LYS A 95 -14.03 -29.34 -17.24
N GLU A 96 -14.57 -29.52 -18.44
CA GLU A 96 -15.23 -30.74 -18.85
C GLU A 96 -14.25 -31.81 -19.29
N THR A 97 -13.18 -31.44 -20.02
CA THR A 97 -12.13 -32.36 -20.47
C THR A 97 -10.89 -32.30 -19.57
N GLU A 98 -9.98 -33.27 -19.69
CA GLU A 98 -8.68 -33.22 -18.99
C GLU A 98 -7.81 -32.07 -19.48
N GLU A 99 -7.87 -31.77 -20.80
CA GLU A 99 -7.18 -30.62 -21.39
C GLU A 99 -7.69 -29.28 -20.81
N ASP A 100 -9.01 -29.14 -20.63
CA ASP A 100 -9.60 -27.97 -19.99
C ASP A 100 -9.15 -27.81 -18.54
N LYS A 101 -9.12 -28.92 -17.79
CA LYS A 101 -8.65 -28.92 -16.40
C LYS A 101 -7.17 -28.56 -16.28
N ASP A 102 -6.35 -29.05 -17.20
CA ASP A 102 -4.92 -28.70 -17.23
C ASP A 102 -4.70 -27.24 -17.56
N ALA A 103 -5.36 -26.73 -18.60
CA ALA A 103 -5.31 -25.31 -18.98
C ALA A 103 -5.78 -24.41 -17.83
N ARG A 104 -6.86 -24.79 -17.14
CA ARG A 104 -7.37 -24.06 -15.98
C ARG A 104 -6.41 -24.08 -14.80
N ARG A 105 -5.72 -25.23 -14.54
CA ARG A 105 -4.69 -25.31 -13.50
C ARG A 105 -3.51 -24.39 -13.79
N GLU A 106 -3.05 -24.36 -15.03
CA GLU A 106 -1.96 -23.48 -15.46
C GLU A 106 -2.35 -21.99 -15.36
N ALA A 107 -3.53 -21.62 -15.88
CA ALA A 107 -4.06 -20.29 -15.77
C ALA A 107 -4.18 -19.79 -14.32
N MET A 108 -4.64 -20.68 -13.41
CA MET A 108 -4.71 -20.36 -11.97
C MET A 108 -3.32 -20.07 -11.38
N GLN A 109 -2.30 -20.85 -11.74
CA GLN A 109 -0.95 -20.62 -11.23
C GLN A 109 -0.38 -19.28 -11.72
N GLN A 110 -0.65 -18.90 -12.96
CA GLN A 110 -0.23 -17.60 -13.49
C GLN A 110 -1.01 -16.46 -12.81
N ALA A 111 -2.34 -16.56 -12.70
CA ALA A 111 -3.18 -15.57 -12.06
C ALA A 111 -2.76 -15.32 -10.59
N LEU A 112 -2.48 -16.37 -9.83
CA LEU A 112 -2.02 -16.24 -8.44
C LEU A 112 -0.65 -15.58 -8.32
N LYS A 113 0.27 -15.85 -9.24
CA LYS A 113 1.57 -15.17 -9.27
C LYS A 113 1.41 -13.67 -9.56
N GLU A 114 0.56 -13.29 -10.54
CA GLU A 114 0.28 -11.88 -10.84
C GLU A 114 -0.46 -11.22 -9.67
N ALA A 115 -1.45 -11.89 -9.07
CA ALA A 115 -2.16 -11.40 -7.89
C ALA A 115 -1.23 -11.21 -6.65
N THR A 116 -0.13 -11.97 -6.56
CA THR A 116 0.88 -11.79 -5.51
C THR A 116 1.72 -10.52 -5.73
N LYS A 117 2.06 -10.21 -6.98
CA LYS A 117 2.93 -9.07 -7.32
C LYS A 117 2.28 -7.72 -7.00
N SER A 118 0.97 -7.59 -7.15
CA SER A 118 0.24 -6.34 -6.87
C SER A 118 0.41 -5.87 -5.42
N PRO A 119 0.01 -6.64 -4.38
CA PRO A 119 0.20 -6.23 -2.99
C PRO A 119 1.69 -6.19 -2.58
N TYR A 120 2.57 -6.99 -3.21
CA TYR A 120 4.01 -6.90 -2.95
C TYR A 120 4.58 -5.55 -3.42
N GLY A 121 4.27 -5.09 -4.62
CA GLY A 121 4.68 -3.77 -5.11
C GLY A 121 4.12 -2.63 -4.25
N MET A 122 2.90 -2.80 -3.72
CA MET A 122 2.33 -1.87 -2.74
C MET A 122 3.20 -1.80 -1.46
N MET A 123 3.72 -2.93 -0.96
CA MET A 123 4.62 -2.94 0.21
C MET A 123 5.91 -2.14 -0.06
N GLU A 124 6.47 -2.23 -1.27
CA GLU A 124 7.66 -1.46 -1.67
C GLU A 124 7.36 0.05 -1.66
N ASP A 125 6.24 0.47 -2.24
CA ASP A 125 5.81 1.88 -2.22
C ASP A 125 5.54 2.38 -0.80
N ILE A 126 4.96 1.56 0.08
CA ILE A 126 4.70 1.93 1.46
C ILE A 126 6.00 2.08 2.26
N LEU A 127 6.99 1.22 2.06
CA LEU A 127 8.30 1.39 2.69
C LEU A 127 8.96 2.70 2.23
N ALA A 128 8.90 3.01 0.93
CA ALA A 128 9.37 4.29 0.39
C ALA A 128 8.61 5.49 1.00
N ALA A 129 7.29 5.35 1.21
CA ALA A 129 6.46 6.36 1.85
C ALA A 129 6.87 6.60 3.31
N LEU A 130 7.16 5.55 4.08
CA LEU A 130 7.67 5.66 5.45
C LEU A 130 9.04 6.36 5.50
N GLN A 131 9.96 5.98 4.60
CA GLN A 131 11.26 6.63 4.47
C GLN A 131 11.15 8.12 4.10
N THR A 132 10.16 8.45 3.27
CA THR A 132 9.85 9.83 2.88
C THR A 132 9.27 10.61 4.06
N THR A 133 8.34 10.01 4.82
CA THR A 133 7.75 10.59 6.03
C THR A 133 8.81 10.87 7.10
N GLN A 134 9.74 9.94 7.33
CA GLN A 134 10.82 10.10 8.30
C GLN A 134 11.67 11.36 8.04
N LYS A 135 11.94 11.69 6.78
CA LYS A 135 12.72 12.88 6.41
C LYS A 135 12.07 14.20 6.83
N ALA A 136 10.75 14.24 7.00
CA ALA A 136 10.02 15.41 7.43
C ALA A 136 10.02 15.58 8.96
N VAL A 137 10.29 14.52 9.72
CA VAL A 137 10.28 14.53 11.20
C VAL A 137 11.35 15.51 11.72
N GLY A 138 10.94 16.41 12.62
CA GLY A 138 11.83 17.42 13.21
C GLY A 138 12.21 18.60 12.31
N LYS A 139 11.83 18.56 11.02
CA LYS A 139 12.19 19.58 10.02
C LYS A 139 10.98 20.32 9.45
N SER A 140 9.79 19.88 9.77
CA SER A 140 8.55 20.40 9.25
C SER A 140 7.77 21.22 10.30
N ASN A 141 6.61 21.72 9.91
CA ASN A 141 5.75 22.54 10.76
C ASN A 141 5.35 21.81 12.04
N THR A 142 5.86 22.29 13.17
CA THR A 142 5.61 21.68 14.49
C THR A 142 4.13 21.65 14.87
N ASN A 143 3.30 22.56 14.33
CA ASN A 143 1.84 22.56 14.57
C ASN A 143 1.12 21.40 13.85
N ALA A 144 1.79 20.75 12.90
CA ALA A 144 1.28 19.59 12.17
C ALA A 144 2.12 18.34 12.46
N ALA A 145 2.88 18.31 13.56
CA ALA A 145 3.73 17.16 13.89
C ALA A 145 2.91 15.88 14.13
N SER A 146 1.75 15.99 14.79
CA SER A 146 0.85 14.86 15.04
C SER A 146 0.41 14.17 13.75
N ASP A 147 0.26 14.91 12.64
CA ASP A 147 -0.15 14.36 11.35
C ASP A 147 0.90 13.39 10.78
N LEU A 148 2.21 13.60 11.05
CA LEU A 148 3.25 12.63 10.69
C LEU A 148 3.15 11.34 11.51
N GLY A 149 2.73 11.41 12.77
CA GLY A 149 2.43 10.24 13.59
C GLY A 149 1.25 9.45 13.04
N VAL A 150 0.17 10.14 12.68
CA VAL A 150 -1.00 9.52 12.02
C VAL A 150 -0.63 8.96 10.65
N ALA A 151 0.25 9.63 9.89
CA ALA A 151 0.79 9.12 8.63
C ALA A 151 1.50 7.78 8.82
N ALA A 152 2.39 7.69 9.81
CA ALA A 152 3.13 6.45 10.12
C ALA A 152 2.18 5.29 10.49
N LEU A 153 1.14 5.55 11.29
CA LEU A 153 0.13 4.54 11.66
C LEU A 153 -0.65 4.04 10.43
N ASN A 154 -1.10 4.94 9.57
CA ASN A 154 -1.81 4.57 8.34
C ASN A 154 -0.92 3.76 7.39
N LEU A 155 0.34 4.18 7.20
CA LEU A 155 1.32 3.47 6.39
C LEU A 155 1.61 2.08 6.97
N LYS A 156 1.77 1.95 8.29
CA LYS A 156 1.97 0.66 8.96
C LYS A 156 0.79 -0.27 8.76
N ALA A 157 -0.44 0.22 8.94
CA ALA A 157 -1.66 -0.55 8.71
C ALA A 157 -1.75 -1.02 7.25
N GLY A 158 -1.46 -0.13 6.29
CA GLY A 158 -1.40 -0.46 4.87
C GLY A 158 -0.35 -1.54 4.56
N LEU A 159 0.86 -1.43 5.13
CA LEU A 159 1.95 -2.40 4.95
C LEU A 159 1.55 -3.80 5.45
N GLN A 160 1.02 -3.88 6.67
CA GLN A 160 0.59 -5.14 7.26
C GLN A 160 -0.60 -5.74 6.50
N GLY A 161 -1.55 -4.90 6.05
CA GLY A 161 -2.66 -5.33 5.21
C GLY A 161 -2.20 -5.86 3.86
N ALA A 162 -1.29 -5.17 3.18
CA ALA A 162 -0.69 -5.64 1.92
C ALA A 162 0.03 -6.98 2.09
N TRP A 163 0.77 -7.15 3.20
CA TRP A 163 1.44 -8.43 3.50
C TRP A 163 0.46 -9.60 3.64
N LEU A 164 -0.69 -9.40 4.29
CA LEU A 164 -1.72 -10.44 4.37
C LEU A 164 -2.24 -10.83 2.98
N ASN A 165 -2.36 -9.87 2.05
CA ASN A 165 -2.78 -10.14 0.67
C ASN A 165 -1.68 -10.84 -0.14
N VAL A 166 -0.40 -10.56 0.10
CA VAL A 166 0.71 -11.39 -0.45
C VAL A 166 0.59 -12.83 0.03
N LEU A 167 0.43 -13.04 1.34
CA LEU A 167 0.38 -14.38 1.93
C LEU A 167 -0.79 -15.22 1.43
N ILE A 168 -1.99 -14.65 1.32
CA ILE A 168 -3.16 -15.41 0.86
C ILE A 168 -2.99 -15.86 -0.58
N ASN A 169 -2.43 -15.02 -1.45
CA ASN A 169 -2.15 -15.39 -2.84
C ASN A 169 -1.04 -16.44 -2.94
N LEU A 170 0.05 -16.31 -2.18
CA LEU A 170 1.13 -17.29 -2.14
C LEU A 170 0.66 -18.69 -1.71
N SER A 171 -0.38 -18.79 -0.87
CA SER A 171 -0.88 -20.07 -0.37
C SER A 171 -1.36 -21.02 -1.47
N GLY A 172 -1.79 -20.49 -2.62
CA GLY A 172 -2.24 -21.25 -3.78
C GLY A 172 -1.16 -21.48 -4.85
N VAL A 173 0.02 -20.86 -4.75
CA VAL A 173 1.11 -20.98 -5.72
C VAL A 173 1.90 -22.26 -5.45
N LYS A 174 2.10 -23.10 -6.50
CA LYS A 174 2.84 -24.36 -6.42
C LYS A 174 4.35 -24.21 -6.67
N ASP A 175 4.77 -23.11 -7.26
CA ASP A 175 6.18 -22.80 -7.51
C ASP A 175 6.86 -22.42 -6.19
N GLU A 176 7.51 -23.41 -5.56
CA GLU A 176 8.16 -23.26 -4.26
C GLU A 176 9.26 -22.19 -4.28
N ALA A 177 9.98 -22.03 -5.39
CA ALA A 177 11.02 -21.02 -5.52
C ALA A 177 10.40 -19.59 -5.53
N PHE A 178 9.32 -19.40 -6.26
CA PHE A 178 8.55 -18.15 -6.24
C PHE A 178 8.00 -17.84 -4.84
N VAL A 179 7.40 -18.83 -4.19
CA VAL A 179 6.85 -18.68 -2.82
C VAL A 179 7.95 -18.31 -1.83
N ALA A 180 9.09 -18.98 -1.85
CA ALA A 180 10.21 -18.71 -0.95
C ALA A 180 10.79 -17.29 -1.17
N ASP A 181 10.96 -16.88 -2.43
CA ASP A 181 11.49 -15.56 -2.79
C ASP A 181 10.57 -14.44 -2.30
N TYR A 182 9.27 -14.49 -2.64
CA TYR A 182 8.32 -13.44 -2.24
C TYR A 182 8.05 -13.41 -0.73
N ARG A 183 8.08 -14.58 -0.07
CA ARG A 183 7.96 -14.65 1.39
C ARG A 183 9.15 -13.99 2.06
N SER A 184 10.37 -14.35 1.68
CA SER A 184 11.59 -13.79 2.28
C SER A 184 11.69 -12.28 2.08
N LYS A 185 11.45 -11.79 0.86
CA LYS A 185 11.47 -10.36 0.54
C LYS A 185 10.36 -9.60 1.25
N GLY A 186 9.15 -10.16 1.31
CA GLY A 186 8.01 -9.53 1.97
C GLY A 186 8.18 -9.43 3.49
N GLU A 187 8.75 -10.45 4.12
CA GLU A 187 9.08 -10.43 5.56
C GLU A 187 10.13 -9.34 5.87
N ASP A 188 11.15 -9.17 5.01
CA ASP A 188 12.15 -8.11 5.16
C ASP A 188 11.53 -6.70 5.03
N LEU A 189 10.67 -6.49 4.01
CA LEU A 189 9.93 -5.24 3.85
C LEU A 189 9.03 -4.95 5.05
N LEU A 190 8.29 -5.97 5.52
CA LEU A 190 7.40 -5.85 6.69
C LEU A 190 8.18 -5.44 7.93
N GLN A 191 9.28 -6.13 8.23
CA GLN A 191 10.10 -5.86 9.41
C GLN A 191 10.66 -4.44 9.37
N LYS A 192 11.26 -4.04 8.25
CA LYS A 192 11.83 -2.69 8.07
C LYS A 192 10.78 -1.61 8.18
N GLY A 193 9.65 -1.78 7.49
CA GLY A 193 8.60 -0.77 7.48
C GLY A 193 7.88 -0.64 8.83
N CYS A 194 7.60 -1.74 9.52
CA CYS A 194 7.00 -1.67 10.86
C CYS A 194 7.94 -1.00 11.86
N ALA A 195 9.23 -1.33 11.85
CA ALA A 195 10.20 -0.70 12.75
C ALA A 195 10.30 0.81 12.49
N LEU A 196 10.35 1.21 11.21
CA LEU A 196 10.42 2.62 10.82
C LEU A 196 9.15 3.39 11.21
N ALA A 197 7.96 2.80 11.01
CA ALA A 197 6.70 3.41 11.42
C ALA A 197 6.64 3.62 12.94
N ASP A 198 7.09 2.64 13.73
CA ASP A 198 7.15 2.75 15.19
C ASP A 198 8.16 3.81 15.62
N GLU A 199 9.33 3.90 14.98
CA GLU A 199 10.31 4.94 15.23
C GLU A 199 9.72 6.34 15.00
N ILE A 200 9.10 6.58 13.82
CA ILE A 200 8.44 7.85 13.51
C ILE A 200 7.40 8.19 14.59
N TYR A 201 6.53 7.25 14.92
CA TYR A 201 5.49 7.45 15.91
C TYR A 201 6.08 7.83 17.28
N GLN A 202 7.14 7.15 17.74
CA GLN A 202 7.81 7.45 19.01
C GLN A 202 8.50 8.83 18.98
N GLU A 203 9.10 9.24 17.87
CA GLU A 203 9.67 10.60 17.74
C GLU A 203 8.58 11.67 17.84
N ILE A 204 7.42 11.44 17.19
CA ILE A 204 6.31 12.39 17.27
C ILE A 204 5.75 12.49 18.68
N LEU A 205 5.64 11.39 19.45
CA LEU A 205 5.18 11.43 20.84
C LEU A 205 6.04 12.31 21.77
N LYS A 206 7.29 12.58 21.39
CA LYS A 206 8.18 13.45 22.19
C LYS A 206 7.88 14.95 22.01
N VAL A 207 7.13 15.31 20.98
CA VAL A 207 6.93 16.71 20.56
C VAL A 207 5.47 17.17 20.54
N VAL A 208 4.52 16.27 20.84
CA VAL A 208 3.08 16.56 20.93
C VAL A 208 2.57 16.53 22.37
#